data_a6beebfc1e4eeb5f2e112ccb6c6418b7
#
_entry.id   a6beebfc1e4eeb5f2e112ccb6c6418b7
#
_cell.length_a   1.000
_cell.length_b   1.000
_cell.length_c   1.000
_cell.angle_alpha   90.00
_cell.angle_beta   90.00
_cell.angle_gamma   90.00
#
_symmetry.space_group_name_H-M   'P 1'
#
loop_
_entity.id
_entity.type
_entity.pdbx_description
1 polymer ?
#
loop_
_entity_poly.entity_id
_entity_poly.type
_entity_poly.pdbx_seq_one_letter_code
_entity_poly.pdbx_strand_id
1 'polypeptide(L)'
;MIALLTVLSVGGAQLLTGCGLLGEPSVVVNVGYQSKTINTVNAGTLLRDRGDFEHALKLLGASNVKKYRVVWQDFASGSPLTAQMLATHVDIGSMGDYPLLANGSKTKKYSDAATEMIAVTGYNMRGSLNQVVVQSDSPAHTLADLVGRKTSTSLGSAGDGMFSTALQHNGVDRNSVNIVNQDPSVGASAIQGKQVDALAQFVPWPQLMVFRNQGRLLYDGGDNEVPTFHGVVVRRQFADGQPEVMAAFMRSMKATTDYMIANPLKAALRVSELTGLEPEVVYLYNGPNGLVTFDMTLKRQFLTAFQQIKDFLVARRSVNRDFEVSSFLNDSYLRQLSGGDYERRRDDVTNPTALSGIDELCQLPVDDPAQASELWTRGTAQTTAAATPTCLLRRVAGATSVRASYVPDTLTAVRIFADHAAWLYDPTAPPLQRYKPFATAEGASVYLRRHPQASAITYSAAVSRSLAAG
;
A
#
# COMPACT_ATOMS: atom_id res chain seq x y z
N MET A 1 -3.95 -54.59 -76.27
CA MET A 1 -2.55 -54.30 -76.63
C MET A 1 -2.24 -52.92 -76.00
N ILE A 2 -1.59 -52.92 -74.90
CA ILE A 2 -1.26 -51.72 -74.06
C ILE A 2 0.25 -51.65 -74.02
N ALA A 3 0.80 -50.54 -74.53
CA ALA A 3 2.23 -50.28 -74.54
C ALA A 3 2.61 -49.57 -73.25
N LEU A 4 3.59 -50.14 -72.54
CA LEU A 4 4.22 -49.55 -71.37
C LEU A 4 5.31 -48.58 -71.82
N LEU A 5 5.20 -47.30 -71.41
CA LEU A 5 6.29 -46.30 -71.51
C LEU A 5 6.91 -46.10 -70.12
N THR A 6 8.16 -46.52 -69.93
CA THR A 6 9.01 -46.25 -68.79
C THR A 6 9.67 -44.90 -69.01
N VAL A 7 9.43 -43.99 -68.05
CA VAL A 7 10.14 -42.70 -67.91
C VAL A 7 11.14 -42.80 -66.76
N LEU A 8 12.44 -42.72 -67.06
CA LEU A 8 13.47 -42.54 -66.10
C LEU A 8 13.50 -41.07 -65.70
N SER A 9 13.23 -40.79 -64.42
CA SER A 9 13.48 -39.49 -63.81
C SER A 9 14.77 -39.52 -63.02
N VAL A 10 15.78 -38.73 -63.41
CA VAL A 10 17.01 -38.46 -62.71
C VAL A 10 16.67 -37.52 -61.56
N GLY A 11 16.73 -38.03 -60.35
CA GLY A 11 16.52 -37.24 -59.12
C GLY A 11 17.77 -36.45 -58.76
N GLY A 12 17.74 -35.14 -58.98
CA GLY A 12 18.70 -34.21 -58.40
C GLY A 12 18.36 -33.99 -56.93
N ALA A 13 19.19 -34.50 -56.01
CA ALA A 13 19.12 -34.17 -54.59
C ALA A 13 19.59 -32.70 -54.37
N GLN A 14 18.64 -31.79 -54.26
CA GLN A 14 18.90 -30.48 -53.71
C GLN A 14 19.01 -30.59 -52.18
N LEU A 15 20.21 -30.51 -51.66
CA LEU A 15 20.51 -30.26 -50.27
C LEU A 15 20.01 -28.85 -49.93
N LEU A 16 18.76 -28.74 -49.46
CA LEU A 16 18.28 -27.58 -48.76
C LEU A 16 18.99 -27.49 -47.39
N THR A 17 20.11 -26.77 -47.36
CA THR A 17 20.68 -26.22 -46.11
C THR A 17 19.67 -25.19 -45.57
N GLY A 18 18.66 -25.67 -44.86
CA GLY A 18 17.81 -24.83 -44.04
C GLY A 18 18.65 -24.30 -42.90
N CYS A 19 19.27 -23.10 -43.07
CA CYS A 19 19.62 -22.26 -41.92
C CYS A 19 18.32 -21.95 -41.16
N GLY A 20 17.96 -22.82 -40.22
CA GLY A 20 16.99 -22.49 -39.21
C GLY A 20 17.55 -21.27 -38.46
N LEU A 21 16.97 -20.11 -38.70
CA LEU A 21 17.06 -18.99 -37.82
C LEU A 21 16.53 -19.47 -36.47
N LEU A 22 17.43 -20.02 -35.63
CA LEU A 22 17.15 -20.22 -34.24
C LEU A 22 16.93 -18.80 -33.70
N GLY A 23 15.67 -18.42 -33.50
CA GLY A 23 15.34 -17.13 -32.90
C GLY A 23 16.13 -16.99 -31.59
N GLU A 24 16.67 -15.79 -31.38
CA GLU A 24 17.42 -15.51 -30.15
C GLU A 24 16.62 -15.98 -28.94
N PRO A 25 17.23 -16.67 -27.95
CA PRO A 25 16.54 -17.14 -26.77
C PRO A 25 15.84 -15.98 -26.08
N SER A 26 14.52 -16.07 -25.95
CA SER A 26 13.67 -15.04 -25.36
C SER A 26 13.23 -15.47 -23.95
N VAL A 27 13.50 -14.63 -22.96
CA VAL A 27 13.06 -14.78 -21.57
C VAL A 27 11.85 -13.88 -21.34
N VAL A 28 10.72 -14.47 -21.00
CA VAL A 28 9.51 -13.74 -20.60
C VAL A 28 9.51 -13.61 -19.09
N VAL A 29 9.33 -12.39 -18.58
CA VAL A 29 9.24 -12.07 -17.15
C VAL A 29 7.83 -11.61 -16.86
N ASN A 30 7.06 -12.42 -16.14
CA ASN A 30 5.67 -12.13 -15.81
C ASN A 30 5.61 -11.45 -14.44
N VAL A 31 5.18 -10.19 -14.39
CA VAL A 31 5.09 -9.39 -13.17
C VAL A 31 3.63 -9.10 -12.84
N GLY A 32 3.19 -9.61 -11.69
CA GLY A 32 1.87 -9.36 -11.14
C GLY A 32 1.89 -8.16 -10.17
N TYR A 33 1.00 -7.21 -10.34
CA TYR A 33 0.91 -6.03 -9.51
C TYR A 33 -0.54 -5.62 -9.24
N GLN A 34 -0.76 -4.66 -8.36
CA GLN A 34 -2.06 -4.10 -8.03
C GLN A 34 -2.02 -2.60 -8.30
N SER A 35 -2.55 -2.17 -9.47
CA SER A 35 -2.34 -0.83 -10.00
C SER A 35 -2.77 0.29 -9.07
N LYS A 36 -3.83 0.09 -8.29
CA LYS A 36 -4.42 1.09 -7.39
C LYS A 36 -3.95 0.98 -5.94
N THR A 37 -3.13 -0.01 -5.60
CA THR A 37 -2.62 -0.20 -4.23
C THR A 37 -1.36 0.65 -4.02
N ILE A 38 -1.52 1.82 -3.40
CA ILE A 38 -0.50 2.88 -3.39
C ILE A 38 0.84 2.42 -2.79
N ASN A 39 0.81 1.60 -1.75
CA ASN A 39 2.05 1.12 -1.11
C ASN A 39 2.79 0.01 -1.88
N THR A 40 2.35 -0.32 -3.10
CA THR A 40 3.04 -1.25 -4.01
C THR A 40 3.44 -0.61 -5.33
N VAL A 41 3.20 0.69 -5.52
CA VAL A 41 3.43 1.35 -6.82
C VAL A 41 4.90 1.35 -7.24
N ASN A 42 5.84 1.31 -6.29
CA ASN A 42 7.28 1.21 -6.53
C ASN A 42 7.72 -0.16 -7.07
N ALA A 43 6.92 -1.20 -6.94
CA ALA A 43 7.13 -2.54 -7.52
C ALA A 43 6.13 -2.86 -8.66
N GLY A 44 5.25 -1.93 -8.99
CA GLY A 44 4.19 -2.11 -9.98
C GLY A 44 3.97 -0.86 -10.84
N THR A 45 2.89 -0.13 -10.55
CA THR A 45 2.37 0.96 -11.39
C THR A 45 3.42 2.00 -11.79
N LEU A 46 4.17 2.53 -10.83
CA LEU A 46 5.17 3.56 -11.10
C LEU A 46 6.46 2.97 -11.68
N LEU A 47 6.87 1.78 -11.22
CA LEU A 47 8.03 1.06 -11.80
C LEU A 47 7.80 0.78 -13.30
N ARG A 48 6.62 0.29 -13.65
CA ARG A 48 6.21 0.04 -15.04
C ARG A 48 6.20 1.33 -15.86
N ASP A 49 5.61 2.40 -15.34
CA ASP A 49 5.52 3.69 -16.04
C ASP A 49 6.89 4.32 -16.30
N ARG A 50 7.81 4.20 -15.37
CA ARG A 50 9.20 4.70 -15.53
C ARG A 50 10.01 3.91 -16.54
N GLY A 51 9.64 2.64 -16.78
CA GLY A 51 10.35 1.77 -17.72
C GLY A 51 11.79 1.41 -17.30
N ASP A 52 12.15 1.66 -16.04
CA ASP A 52 13.51 1.42 -15.53
C ASP A 52 13.88 -0.07 -15.60
N PHE A 53 12.91 -0.95 -15.36
CA PHE A 53 13.14 -2.39 -15.40
C PHE A 53 13.33 -2.90 -16.83
N GLU A 54 12.49 -2.50 -17.76
CA GLU A 54 12.61 -2.83 -19.18
C GLU A 54 13.93 -2.30 -19.76
N HIS A 55 14.31 -1.09 -19.37
CA HIS A 55 15.59 -0.51 -19.78
C HIS A 55 16.78 -1.33 -19.26
N ALA A 56 16.76 -1.71 -17.96
CA ALA A 56 17.80 -2.55 -17.37
C ALA A 56 17.91 -3.92 -18.06
N LEU A 57 16.75 -4.53 -18.40
CA LEU A 57 16.71 -5.80 -19.12
C LEU A 57 17.21 -5.67 -20.57
N LYS A 58 16.95 -4.56 -21.24
CA LYS A 58 17.50 -4.29 -22.56
C LYS A 58 19.03 -4.22 -22.56
N LEU A 59 19.61 -3.56 -21.54
CA LEU A 59 21.06 -3.51 -21.37
C LEU A 59 21.64 -4.90 -21.05
N LEU A 60 20.99 -5.65 -20.18
CA LEU A 60 21.35 -7.02 -19.85
C LEU A 60 21.32 -7.92 -21.09
N GLY A 61 20.29 -7.81 -21.93
CA GLY A 61 20.15 -8.56 -23.16
C GLY A 61 21.24 -8.27 -24.18
N ALA A 62 21.69 -7.02 -24.25
CA ALA A 62 22.81 -6.64 -25.11
C ALA A 62 24.14 -7.27 -24.65
N SER A 63 24.31 -7.52 -23.36
CA SER A 63 25.54 -8.12 -22.81
C SER A 63 25.58 -9.65 -22.89
N ASN A 64 24.44 -10.33 -22.83
CA ASN A 64 24.35 -11.81 -22.79
C ASN A 64 23.67 -12.45 -24.01
N VAL A 65 23.43 -11.66 -25.06
CA VAL A 65 22.81 -12.10 -26.35
C VAL A 65 21.46 -12.81 -26.13
N LYS A 66 20.63 -12.25 -25.25
CA LYS A 66 19.26 -12.74 -24.97
C LYS A 66 18.25 -11.62 -25.18
N LYS A 67 17.02 -11.98 -25.51
CA LYS A 67 15.89 -11.04 -25.50
C LYS A 67 15.08 -11.21 -24.24
N TYR A 68 14.75 -10.10 -23.59
CA TYR A 68 13.88 -10.07 -22.43
C TYR A 68 12.58 -9.33 -22.75
N ARG A 69 11.46 -9.84 -22.26
CA ARG A 69 10.16 -9.22 -22.42
C ARG A 69 9.41 -9.27 -21.08
N VAL A 70 9.06 -8.10 -20.57
CA VAL A 70 8.20 -8.00 -19.36
C VAL A 70 6.74 -8.05 -19.77
N VAL A 71 5.95 -8.83 -19.04
CA VAL A 71 4.49 -8.89 -19.13
C VAL A 71 3.92 -8.50 -17.80
N TRP A 72 3.30 -7.33 -17.76
CA TRP A 72 2.65 -6.80 -16.56
C TRP A 72 1.20 -7.27 -16.50
N GLN A 73 0.80 -7.83 -15.33
CA GLN A 73 -0.56 -8.33 -15.09
C GLN A 73 -1.14 -7.61 -13.86
N ASP A 74 -2.25 -6.89 -14.04
CA ASP A 74 -2.92 -6.14 -12.98
C ASP A 74 -3.97 -6.99 -12.28
N PHE A 75 -3.96 -6.98 -10.95
CA PHE A 75 -4.85 -7.75 -10.08
C PHE A 75 -5.58 -6.83 -9.08
N ALA A 76 -6.84 -7.13 -8.81
CA ALA A 76 -7.64 -6.39 -7.84
C ALA A 76 -7.16 -6.59 -6.38
N SER A 77 -6.54 -7.77 -6.07
CA SER A 77 -6.05 -8.11 -4.73
C SER A 77 -5.00 -9.24 -4.79
N GLY A 78 -4.40 -9.57 -3.64
CA GLY A 78 -3.37 -10.61 -3.55
C GLY A 78 -3.85 -12.04 -3.76
N SER A 79 -5.14 -12.34 -3.56
CA SER A 79 -5.67 -13.71 -3.71
C SER A 79 -5.67 -14.19 -5.16
N PRO A 80 -6.21 -13.46 -6.15
CA PRO A 80 -6.11 -13.85 -7.57
C PRO A 80 -4.66 -13.86 -8.07
N LEU A 81 -3.80 -12.95 -7.62
CA LEU A 81 -2.38 -12.96 -7.94
C LEU A 81 -1.72 -14.25 -7.45
N THR A 82 -2.00 -14.67 -6.21
CA THR A 82 -1.52 -15.94 -5.64
C THR A 82 -1.94 -17.15 -6.50
N ALA A 83 -3.17 -17.17 -7.01
CA ALA A 83 -3.64 -18.25 -7.90
C ALA A 83 -2.82 -18.31 -9.21
N GLN A 84 -2.45 -17.17 -9.77
CA GLN A 84 -1.61 -17.12 -10.99
C GLN A 84 -0.15 -17.53 -10.72
N MET A 85 0.40 -17.21 -9.53
CA MET A 85 1.73 -17.69 -9.13
C MET A 85 1.73 -19.21 -8.91
N LEU A 86 0.66 -19.74 -8.31
CA LEU A 86 0.50 -21.19 -8.12
C LEU A 86 0.39 -21.94 -9.46
N ALA A 87 -0.22 -21.30 -10.46
CA ALA A 87 -0.29 -21.82 -11.84
C ALA A 87 0.98 -21.52 -12.66
N THR A 88 2.01 -20.96 -12.07
CA THR A 88 3.28 -20.55 -12.71
C THR A 88 3.16 -19.50 -13.83
N HIS A 89 2.04 -18.78 -13.88
CA HIS A 89 1.78 -17.73 -14.86
C HIS A 89 2.31 -16.35 -14.46
N VAL A 90 2.73 -16.18 -13.20
CA VAL A 90 3.36 -14.98 -12.67
C VAL A 90 4.66 -15.39 -11.96
N ASP A 91 5.74 -14.68 -12.27
CA ASP A 91 7.08 -14.94 -11.73
C ASP A 91 7.39 -14.07 -10.52
N ILE A 92 7.10 -12.76 -10.61
CA ILE A 92 7.29 -11.76 -9.57
C ILE A 92 5.94 -11.14 -9.25
N GLY A 93 5.60 -11.00 -7.96
CA GLY A 93 4.32 -10.42 -7.54
C GLY A 93 4.48 -9.48 -6.35
N SER A 94 3.55 -8.51 -6.21
CA SER A 94 3.49 -7.65 -5.02
C SER A 94 2.11 -7.72 -4.39
N MET A 95 2.05 -7.91 -3.05
CA MET A 95 0.79 -8.06 -2.31
C MET A 95 0.97 -7.72 -0.83
N GLY A 96 -0.16 -7.63 -0.11
CA GLY A 96 -0.18 -7.36 1.33
C GLY A 96 0.25 -8.56 2.19
N ASP A 97 0.49 -8.30 3.45
CA ASP A 97 1.00 -9.23 4.46
C ASP A 97 0.20 -10.54 4.59
N TYR A 98 -1.12 -10.48 4.73
CA TYR A 98 -1.97 -11.66 4.80
C TYR A 98 -1.90 -12.53 3.53
N PRO A 99 -2.10 -11.97 2.32
CA PRO A 99 -1.93 -12.75 1.10
C PRO A 99 -0.48 -13.22 0.87
N LEU A 100 0.56 -12.52 1.34
CA LEU A 100 1.95 -13.00 1.29
C LEU A 100 2.12 -14.33 2.04
N LEU A 101 1.63 -14.42 3.29
CA LEU A 101 1.70 -15.66 4.07
C LEU A 101 0.86 -16.78 3.43
N ALA A 102 -0.34 -16.45 2.95
CA ALA A 102 -1.18 -17.43 2.25
C ALA A 102 -0.51 -17.93 0.95
N ASN A 103 0.15 -17.04 0.22
CA ASN A 103 0.93 -17.36 -0.98
C ASN A 103 2.08 -18.33 -0.64
N GLY A 104 2.98 -17.95 0.28
CA GLY A 104 4.11 -18.78 0.67
C GLY A 104 3.68 -20.16 1.18
N SER A 105 2.63 -20.23 2.02
CA SER A 105 2.12 -21.50 2.55
C SER A 105 1.49 -22.39 1.48
N LYS A 106 0.76 -21.85 0.53
CA LYS A 106 0.11 -22.61 -0.55
C LYS A 106 1.11 -23.10 -1.59
N THR A 107 2.05 -22.25 -1.98
CA THR A 107 3.02 -22.56 -3.04
C THR A 107 4.13 -23.50 -2.58
N LYS A 108 4.49 -23.50 -1.27
CA LYS A 108 5.57 -24.34 -0.69
C LYS A 108 5.48 -25.82 -1.09
N LYS A 109 4.29 -26.34 -1.36
CA LYS A 109 4.05 -27.75 -1.70
C LYS A 109 4.50 -28.14 -3.12
N TYR A 110 4.74 -27.17 -3.98
CA TYR A 110 5.02 -27.36 -5.40
C TYR A 110 6.38 -26.74 -5.73
N SER A 111 7.33 -27.56 -6.15
CA SER A 111 8.71 -27.14 -6.40
C SER A 111 8.83 -26.04 -7.47
N ASP A 112 7.98 -26.10 -8.49
CA ASP A 112 7.92 -25.15 -9.62
C ASP A 112 7.19 -23.83 -9.29
N ALA A 113 6.26 -23.88 -8.32
CA ALA A 113 5.48 -22.73 -7.87
C ALA A 113 5.97 -22.16 -6.52
N ALA A 114 6.86 -22.83 -5.80
CA ALA A 114 7.38 -22.38 -4.50
C ALA A 114 7.90 -20.96 -4.56
N THR A 115 7.46 -20.13 -3.62
CA THR A 115 7.77 -18.70 -3.58
C THR A 115 8.59 -18.32 -2.36
N GLU A 116 9.20 -17.14 -2.43
CA GLU A 116 9.87 -16.46 -1.32
C GLU A 116 9.62 -14.96 -1.39
N MET A 117 9.53 -14.31 -0.24
CA MET A 117 9.43 -12.86 -0.12
C MET A 117 10.83 -12.25 -0.08
N ILE A 118 11.11 -11.28 -0.97
CA ILE A 118 12.45 -10.74 -1.19
C ILE A 118 12.61 -9.27 -0.80
N ALA A 119 11.51 -8.53 -0.66
CA ALA A 119 11.55 -7.11 -0.27
C ALA A 119 10.20 -6.66 0.27
N VAL A 120 10.20 -5.56 1.00
CA VAL A 120 9.01 -4.76 1.32
C VAL A 120 8.82 -3.69 0.25
N THR A 121 7.59 -3.32 -0.06
CA THR A 121 7.27 -2.19 -0.95
C THR A 121 6.99 -0.93 -0.14
N GLY A 122 6.23 -1.06 0.93
CA GLY A 122 5.89 0.01 1.86
C GLY A 122 5.12 -0.54 3.06
N TYR A 123 5.21 0.14 4.18
CA TYR A 123 4.63 -0.31 5.44
C TYR A 123 4.08 0.83 6.31
N ASN A 124 3.28 0.45 7.31
CA ASN A 124 2.91 1.29 8.45
C ASN A 124 3.10 0.48 9.73
N MET A 125 3.90 0.99 10.66
CA MET A 125 4.28 0.26 11.88
C MET A 125 3.13 0.04 12.86
N ARG A 126 2.07 0.84 12.78
CA ARG A 126 0.87 0.68 13.61
C ARG A 126 -0.18 -0.23 12.97
N GLY A 127 -0.28 -0.28 11.63
CA GLY A 127 -1.32 -1.05 10.92
C GLY A 127 -2.34 -0.22 10.15
N SER A 128 -2.18 1.11 10.09
CA SER A 128 -3.17 2.07 9.56
C SER A 128 -3.35 2.04 8.02
N LEU A 129 -2.73 1.09 7.31
CA LEU A 129 -2.98 0.89 5.86
C LEU A 129 -4.30 0.16 5.56
N ASN A 130 -4.88 -0.47 6.58
CA ASN A 130 -6.17 -1.16 6.48
C ASN A 130 -7.15 -0.49 7.45
N GLN A 131 -8.34 -0.20 6.99
CA GLN A 131 -9.31 0.58 7.78
C GLN A 131 -10.74 0.14 7.51
N VAL A 132 -11.66 0.52 8.40
CA VAL A 132 -13.10 0.34 8.22
C VAL A 132 -13.76 1.70 8.10
N VAL A 133 -14.52 1.89 7.03
CA VAL A 133 -15.38 3.06 6.85
C VAL A 133 -16.84 2.65 6.83
N VAL A 134 -17.68 3.55 7.31
CA VAL A 134 -19.14 3.47 7.22
C VAL A 134 -19.66 4.63 6.39
N GLN A 135 -20.93 4.57 5.99
CA GLN A 135 -21.59 5.70 5.32
C GLN A 135 -21.46 6.97 6.18
N SER A 136 -21.41 8.14 5.55
CA SER A 136 -21.21 9.41 6.27
C SER A 136 -22.33 9.69 7.28
N ASP A 137 -23.56 9.24 7.00
CA ASP A 137 -24.76 9.37 7.84
C ASP A 137 -25.02 8.12 8.72
N SER A 138 -24.11 7.16 8.78
CA SER A 138 -24.25 5.93 9.55
C SER A 138 -24.36 6.22 11.06
N PRO A 139 -25.27 5.57 11.80
CA PRO A 139 -25.32 5.64 13.26
C PRO A 139 -24.23 4.81 13.96
N ALA A 140 -23.46 3.98 13.22
CA ALA A 140 -22.42 3.15 13.80
C ALA A 140 -21.23 3.98 14.29
N HIS A 141 -20.78 3.81 15.53
CA HIS A 141 -19.65 4.48 16.15
C HIS A 141 -18.53 3.52 16.55
N THR A 142 -18.86 2.24 16.70
CA THR A 142 -17.94 1.17 17.09
C THR A 142 -18.07 -0.04 16.15
N LEU A 143 -17.12 -0.97 16.21
CA LEU A 143 -17.22 -2.25 15.48
C LEU A 143 -18.41 -3.11 15.95
N ALA A 144 -18.84 -2.99 17.20
CA ALA A 144 -20.01 -3.71 17.73
C ALA A 144 -21.31 -3.29 17.03
N ASP A 145 -21.38 -2.06 16.54
CA ASP A 145 -22.55 -1.56 15.80
C ASP A 145 -22.70 -2.19 14.40
N LEU A 146 -21.70 -2.98 13.97
CA LEU A 146 -21.75 -3.73 12.70
C LEU A 146 -22.41 -5.10 12.82
N VAL A 147 -22.79 -5.54 14.03
CA VAL A 147 -23.53 -6.79 14.23
C VAL A 147 -24.84 -6.76 13.44
N GLY A 148 -25.08 -7.80 12.64
CA GLY A 148 -26.24 -7.91 11.74
C GLY A 148 -26.18 -7.02 10.49
N ARG A 149 -25.15 -6.18 10.33
CA ARG A 149 -25.01 -5.27 9.18
C ARG A 149 -24.15 -5.87 8.08
N LYS A 150 -24.36 -5.39 6.85
CA LYS A 150 -23.58 -5.82 5.69
C LYS A 150 -22.26 -5.08 5.64
N THR A 151 -21.16 -5.81 5.71
CA THR A 151 -19.81 -5.26 5.59
C THR A 151 -19.11 -5.85 4.36
N SER A 152 -18.74 -5.01 3.40
CA SER A 152 -17.98 -5.40 2.23
C SER A 152 -16.50 -5.56 2.59
N THR A 153 -15.87 -6.66 2.15
CA THR A 153 -14.42 -6.86 2.20
C THR A 153 -13.99 -7.82 1.10
N SER A 154 -12.72 -7.75 0.68
CA SER A 154 -12.14 -8.74 -0.24
C SER A 154 -11.58 -9.91 0.58
N LEU A 155 -12.24 -11.05 0.58
CA LEU A 155 -11.82 -12.20 1.39
C LEU A 155 -10.37 -12.63 1.11
N GLY A 156 -9.59 -12.81 2.17
CA GLY A 156 -8.18 -13.18 2.12
C GLY A 156 -7.24 -12.03 1.78
N SER A 157 -7.72 -10.78 1.71
CA SER A 157 -6.89 -9.59 1.60
C SER A 157 -6.37 -9.13 2.97
N ALA A 158 -5.44 -8.16 2.97
CA ALA A 158 -4.99 -7.50 4.20
C ALA A 158 -6.15 -6.80 4.94
N GLY A 159 -7.09 -6.19 4.20
CA GLY A 159 -8.28 -5.56 4.79
C GLY A 159 -9.21 -6.56 5.50
N ASP A 160 -9.44 -7.75 4.91
CA ASP A 160 -10.20 -8.83 5.55
C ASP A 160 -9.51 -9.36 6.80
N GLY A 161 -8.20 -9.53 6.73
CA GLY A 161 -7.40 -9.96 7.87
C GLY A 161 -7.44 -8.95 9.02
N MET A 162 -7.14 -7.69 8.75
CA MET A 162 -7.24 -6.60 9.73
C MET A 162 -8.64 -6.56 10.37
N PHE A 163 -9.69 -6.56 9.55
CA PHE A 163 -11.07 -6.49 10.06
C PHE A 163 -11.42 -7.64 10.99
N SER A 164 -11.01 -8.85 10.62
CA SER A 164 -11.24 -10.03 11.46
C SER A 164 -10.51 -9.94 12.80
N THR A 165 -9.25 -9.48 12.79
CA THR A 165 -8.46 -9.24 14.00
C THR A 165 -9.10 -8.14 14.85
N ALA A 166 -9.53 -7.05 14.22
CA ALA A 166 -10.22 -5.94 14.90
C ALA A 166 -11.51 -6.39 15.60
N LEU A 167 -12.35 -7.17 14.93
CA LEU A 167 -13.55 -7.74 15.53
C LEU A 167 -13.23 -8.60 16.76
N GLN A 168 -12.22 -9.47 16.63
CA GLN A 168 -11.79 -10.33 17.74
C GLN A 168 -11.29 -9.52 18.94
N HIS A 169 -10.44 -8.52 18.72
CA HIS A 169 -9.90 -7.65 19.78
C HIS A 169 -11.01 -6.84 20.48
N ASN A 170 -12.08 -6.49 19.75
CA ASN A 170 -13.22 -5.79 20.30
C ASN A 170 -14.34 -6.72 20.82
N GLY A 171 -14.10 -8.02 20.93
CA GLY A 171 -15.05 -8.99 21.47
C GLY A 171 -16.28 -9.23 20.57
N VAL A 172 -16.19 -8.90 19.29
CA VAL A 172 -17.29 -9.10 18.31
C VAL A 172 -17.08 -10.40 17.56
N ASP A 173 -18.07 -11.29 17.60
CA ASP A 173 -18.03 -12.51 16.76
C ASP A 173 -18.13 -12.10 15.28
N ARG A 174 -17.13 -12.47 14.49
CA ARG A 174 -17.14 -12.21 13.04
C ARG A 174 -18.39 -12.80 12.35
N ASN A 175 -18.91 -13.94 12.83
CA ASN A 175 -20.09 -14.57 12.25
C ASN A 175 -21.39 -13.78 12.52
N SER A 176 -21.37 -12.84 13.47
CA SER A 176 -22.50 -11.94 13.71
C SER A 176 -22.56 -10.76 12.72
N VAL A 177 -21.51 -10.58 11.89
CA VAL A 177 -21.46 -9.55 10.86
C VAL A 177 -21.72 -10.17 9.48
N ASN A 178 -22.60 -9.58 8.68
CA ASN A 178 -22.92 -10.08 7.35
C ASN A 178 -21.82 -9.71 6.34
N ILE A 179 -20.82 -10.55 6.18
CA ILE A 179 -19.70 -10.31 5.28
C ILE A 179 -20.12 -10.50 3.82
N VAL A 180 -19.87 -9.48 3.00
CA VAL A 180 -20.07 -9.48 1.56
C VAL A 180 -18.70 -9.49 0.88
N ASN A 181 -18.37 -10.60 0.17
CA ASN A 181 -17.11 -10.71 -0.56
C ASN A 181 -17.20 -9.91 -1.87
N GLN A 182 -16.42 -8.85 -1.97
CA GLN A 182 -16.38 -7.99 -3.15
C GLN A 182 -14.94 -7.51 -3.42
N ASP A 183 -14.61 -7.30 -4.69
CA ASP A 183 -13.40 -6.58 -5.06
C ASP A 183 -13.45 -5.14 -4.50
N PRO A 184 -12.29 -4.53 -4.19
CA PRO A 184 -12.26 -3.24 -3.51
C PRO A 184 -13.07 -2.13 -4.20
N SER A 185 -12.99 -2.05 -5.53
CA SER A 185 -13.74 -1.05 -6.31
C SER A 185 -15.26 -1.29 -6.29
N VAL A 186 -15.67 -2.55 -6.29
CA VAL A 186 -17.09 -2.95 -6.20
C VAL A 186 -17.62 -2.61 -4.80
N GLY A 187 -16.85 -2.93 -3.74
CA GLY A 187 -17.20 -2.58 -2.36
C GLY A 187 -17.31 -1.07 -2.14
N ALA A 188 -16.40 -0.29 -2.74
CA ALA A 188 -16.46 1.17 -2.70
C ALA A 188 -17.73 1.71 -3.39
N SER A 189 -18.13 1.14 -4.52
CA SER A 189 -19.38 1.50 -5.19
C SER A 189 -20.60 1.04 -4.39
N ALA A 190 -20.53 -0.11 -3.73
CA ALA A 190 -21.64 -0.66 -2.93
C ALA A 190 -21.93 0.18 -1.68
N ILE A 191 -20.90 0.72 -1.00
CA ILE A 191 -21.11 1.62 0.14
C ILE A 191 -21.70 2.96 -0.32
N GLN A 192 -21.23 3.50 -1.43
CA GLN A 192 -21.79 4.72 -2.04
C GLN A 192 -23.26 4.54 -2.41
N GLY A 193 -23.60 3.36 -2.99
CA GLY A 193 -24.98 3.00 -3.38
C GLY A 193 -25.85 2.52 -2.21
N LYS A 194 -25.39 2.62 -0.97
CA LYS A 194 -26.07 2.15 0.26
C LYS A 194 -26.51 0.68 0.21
N GLN A 195 -25.78 -0.17 -0.54
CA GLN A 195 -26.01 -1.61 -0.63
C GLN A 195 -25.33 -2.38 0.49
N VAL A 196 -24.28 -1.79 1.08
CA VAL A 196 -23.59 -2.26 2.28
C VAL A 196 -23.47 -1.13 3.29
N ASP A 197 -23.40 -1.46 4.58
CA ASP A 197 -23.35 -0.50 5.69
C ASP A 197 -21.90 -0.06 5.99
N ALA A 198 -20.94 -0.94 5.72
CA ALA A 198 -19.53 -0.70 5.97
C ALA A 198 -18.63 -1.29 4.86
N LEU A 199 -17.42 -0.74 4.76
CA LEU A 199 -16.34 -1.21 3.89
C LEU A 199 -15.09 -1.40 4.74
N ALA A 200 -14.64 -2.65 4.89
CA ALA A 200 -13.37 -3.02 5.52
C ALA A 200 -12.35 -3.35 4.43
N GLN A 201 -11.41 -2.45 4.18
CA GLN A 201 -10.50 -2.59 3.04
C GLN A 201 -9.10 -2.05 3.33
N PHE A 202 -8.19 -2.38 2.42
CA PHE A 202 -6.82 -1.90 2.40
C PHE A 202 -6.70 -0.59 1.59
N VAL A 203 -5.52 0.03 1.71
CA VAL A 203 -5.10 1.22 0.95
C VAL A 203 -5.39 1.13 -0.55
N PRO A 204 -5.95 2.17 -1.20
CA PRO A 204 -6.36 3.46 -0.66
C PRO A 204 -7.87 3.57 -0.38
N TRP A 205 -8.61 2.49 -0.51
CA TRP A 205 -10.07 2.49 -0.63
C TRP A 205 -10.81 3.18 0.51
N PRO A 206 -10.47 2.96 1.80
CA PRO A 206 -11.15 3.67 2.89
C PRO A 206 -10.95 5.19 2.81
N GLN A 207 -9.73 5.65 2.62
CA GLN A 207 -9.41 7.08 2.56
C GLN A 207 -9.97 7.75 1.30
N LEU A 208 -10.13 6.98 0.22
CA LEU A 208 -10.82 7.43 -0.99
C LEU A 208 -12.30 7.74 -0.69
N MET A 209 -12.98 6.88 0.08
CA MET A 209 -14.37 7.11 0.49
C MET A 209 -14.49 8.33 1.40
N VAL A 210 -13.57 8.49 2.34
CA VAL A 210 -13.51 9.66 3.22
C VAL A 210 -13.33 10.93 2.39
N PHE A 211 -12.32 11.00 1.55
CA PHE A 211 -12.04 12.17 0.71
C PHE A 211 -13.22 12.57 -0.18
N ARG A 212 -13.95 11.61 -0.71
CA ARG A 212 -15.14 11.83 -1.55
C ARG A 212 -16.41 12.18 -0.78
N ASN A 213 -16.37 12.30 0.56
CA ASN A 213 -17.54 12.46 1.42
C ASN A 213 -18.56 11.31 1.29
N GLN A 214 -18.11 10.13 0.85
CA GLN A 214 -18.94 8.94 0.67
C GLN A 214 -18.94 8.01 1.88
N GLY A 215 -18.08 8.29 2.85
CA GLY A 215 -17.95 7.56 4.09
C GLY A 215 -17.14 8.35 5.11
N ARG A 216 -17.21 7.91 6.36
CA ARG A 216 -16.35 8.36 7.45
C ARG A 216 -15.62 7.17 8.08
N LEU A 217 -14.46 7.41 8.62
CA LEU A 217 -13.69 6.38 9.30
C LEU A 217 -14.43 5.91 10.55
N LEU A 218 -14.61 4.59 10.67
CA LEU A 218 -15.14 3.93 11.86
C LEU A 218 -14.03 3.35 12.71
N TYR A 219 -13.04 2.71 12.06
CA TYR A 219 -11.96 2.02 12.73
C TYR A 219 -10.65 2.14 11.93
N ASP A 220 -9.59 2.51 12.61
CA ASP A 220 -8.23 2.48 12.07
C ASP A 220 -7.54 1.15 12.47
N GLY A 221 -7.02 0.42 11.49
CA GLY A 221 -6.28 -0.82 11.75
C GLY A 221 -5.05 -0.62 12.64
N GLY A 222 -4.58 0.63 12.79
CA GLY A 222 -3.53 1.01 13.74
C GLY A 222 -3.88 0.77 15.20
N ASP A 223 -5.16 0.66 15.54
CA ASP A 223 -5.62 0.32 16.89
C ASP A 223 -5.36 -1.15 17.26
N ASN A 224 -5.06 -2.00 16.28
CA ASN A 224 -4.60 -3.37 16.52
C ASN A 224 -3.13 -3.42 16.96
N GLU A 225 -2.36 -2.35 16.76
CA GLU A 225 -0.92 -2.25 17.05
C GLU A 225 -0.07 -3.35 16.38
N VAL A 226 -0.50 -3.83 15.22
CA VAL A 226 0.21 -4.84 14.41
C VAL A 226 0.71 -4.15 13.14
N PRO A 227 2.04 -4.13 12.91
CA PRO A 227 2.58 -3.60 11.66
C PRO A 227 1.91 -4.24 10.44
N THR A 228 1.50 -3.41 9.48
CA THR A 228 1.03 -3.88 8.18
C THR A 228 2.00 -3.42 7.08
N PHE A 229 2.27 -4.30 6.14
CA PHE A 229 3.21 -4.05 5.07
C PHE A 229 2.81 -4.81 3.81
N HIS A 230 3.25 -4.31 2.68
CA HIS A 230 3.19 -5.04 1.42
C HIS A 230 4.61 -5.42 1.01
N GLY A 231 4.74 -6.47 0.22
CA GLY A 231 6.05 -6.93 -0.20
C GLY A 231 6.04 -7.59 -1.57
N VAL A 232 7.25 -7.82 -2.06
CA VAL A 232 7.51 -8.53 -3.31
C VAL A 232 7.79 -9.98 -2.99
N VAL A 233 7.11 -10.85 -3.72
CA VAL A 233 7.26 -12.30 -3.70
C VAL A 233 7.69 -12.77 -5.10
N VAL A 234 8.57 -13.77 -5.14
CA VAL A 234 9.09 -14.34 -6.39
C VAL A 234 9.01 -15.86 -6.37
N ARG A 235 8.77 -16.49 -7.52
CA ARG A 235 8.93 -17.94 -7.65
C ARG A 235 10.42 -18.31 -7.59
N ARG A 236 10.78 -19.20 -6.67
CA ARG A 236 12.18 -19.61 -6.43
C ARG A 236 12.85 -20.14 -7.70
N GLN A 237 12.17 -21.03 -8.42
CA GLN A 237 12.70 -21.60 -9.67
C GLN A 237 13.01 -20.51 -10.71
N PHE A 238 12.19 -19.47 -10.81
CA PHE A 238 12.45 -18.33 -11.68
C PHE A 238 13.65 -17.52 -11.19
N ALA A 239 13.68 -17.21 -9.90
CA ALA A 239 14.76 -16.41 -9.30
C ALA A 239 16.12 -17.10 -9.42
N ASP A 240 16.18 -18.41 -9.15
CA ASP A 240 17.41 -19.22 -9.29
C ASP A 240 17.88 -19.33 -10.75
N GLY A 241 16.92 -19.44 -11.69
CA GLY A 241 17.22 -19.52 -13.11
C GLY A 241 17.53 -18.18 -13.78
N GLN A 242 17.20 -17.05 -13.16
CA GLN A 242 17.33 -15.71 -13.72
C GLN A 242 17.91 -14.69 -12.69
N PRO A 243 19.06 -14.96 -12.06
CA PRO A 243 19.60 -14.10 -10.99
C PRO A 243 19.92 -12.68 -11.47
N GLU A 244 20.32 -12.51 -12.73
CA GLU A 244 20.60 -11.20 -13.33
C GLU A 244 19.31 -10.38 -13.54
N VAL A 245 18.21 -11.04 -13.90
CA VAL A 245 16.87 -10.42 -14.00
C VAL A 245 16.42 -9.94 -12.62
N MET A 246 16.61 -10.76 -11.59
CA MET A 246 16.29 -10.38 -10.20
C MET A 246 17.11 -9.20 -9.72
N ALA A 247 18.42 -9.19 -10.01
CA ALA A 247 19.29 -8.04 -9.68
C ALA A 247 18.84 -6.77 -10.42
N ALA A 248 18.40 -6.88 -11.68
CA ALA A 248 17.86 -5.75 -12.45
C ALA A 248 16.54 -5.26 -11.83
N PHE A 249 15.62 -6.16 -11.49
CA PHE A 249 14.35 -5.81 -10.85
C PHE A 249 14.56 -5.06 -9.52
N MET A 250 15.41 -5.58 -8.65
CA MET A 250 15.69 -4.99 -7.34
C MET A 250 16.31 -3.60 -7.44
N ARG A 251 17.26 -3.38 -8.38
CA ARG A 251 17.83 -2.05 -8.65
C ARG A 251 16.79 -1.07 -9.19
N SER A 252 15.94 -1.51 -10.11
CA SER A 252 14.89 -0.67 -10.70
C SER A 252 13.83 -0.30 -9.67
N MET A 253 13.42 -1.25 -8.82
CA MET A 253 12.51 -0.98 -7.70
C MET A 253 13.12 0.01 -6.71
N LYS A 254 14.43 -0.13 -6.38
CA LYS A 254 15.13 0.84 -5.52
C LYS A 254 15.13 2.23 -6.14
N ALA A 255 15.48 2.36 -7.42
CA ALA A 255 15.48 3.65 -8.10
C ALA A 255 14.09 4.30 -8.12
N THR A 256 13.02 3.50 -8.28
CA THR A 256 11.64 4.00 -8.18
C THR A 256 11.29 4.43 -6.76
N THR A 257 11.71 3.68 -5.74
CA THR A 257 11.51 4.03 -4.32
C THR A 257 12.24 5.33 -3.98
N ASP A 258 13.50 5.47 -4.36
CA ASP A 258 14.30 6.68 -4.15
C ASP A 258 13.67 7.90 -4.86
N TYR A 259 13.14 7.72 -6.08
CA TYR A 259 12.41 8.76 -6.79
C TYR A 259 11.16 9.23 -6.03
N MET A 260 10.38 8.31 -5.49
CA MET A 260 9.16 8.64 -4.72
C MET A 260 9.50 9.42 -3.45
N ILE A 261 10.56 9.02 -2.74
CA ILE A 261 11.05 9.71 -1.54
C ILE A 261 11.52 11.14 -1.88
N ALA A 262 12.28 11.28 -2.95
CA ALA A 262 12.81 12.58 -3.37
C ALA A 262 11.76 13.50 -4.02
N ASN A 263 10.66 12.96 -4.56
CA ASN A 263 9.67 13.70 -5.34
C ASN A 263 8.23 13.29 -4.97
N PRO A 264 7.82 13.33 -3.70
CA PRO A 264 6.55 12.72 -3.25
C PRO A 264 5.32 13.31 -3.95
N LEU A 265 5.27 14.62 -4.16
CA LEU A 265 4.14 15.27 -4.85
C LEU A 265 4.08 14.93 -6.34
N LYS A 266 5.23 14.92 -7.03
CA LYS A 266 5.29 14.53 -8.45
C LYS A 266 4.91 13.07 -8.62
N ALA A 267 5.35 12.19 -7.72
CA ALA A 267 4.98 10.79 -7.71
C ALA A 267 3.47 10.62 -7.49
N ALA A 268 2.87 11.36 -6.54
CA ALA A 268 1.43 11.34 -6.29
C ALA A 268 0.61 11.76 -7.53
N LEU A 269 0.99 12.87 -8.17
CA LEU A 269 0.35 13.35 -9.40
C LEU A 269 0.46 12.31 -10.51
N ARG A 270 1.65 11.70 -10.70
CA ARG A 270 1.83 10.69 -11.74
C ARG A 270 1.04 9.40 -11.48
N VAL A 271 1.03 8.90 -10.25
CA VAL A 271 0.19 7.75 -9.88
C VAL A 271 -1.29 8.06 -10.09
N SER A 272 -1.73 9.26 -9.76
CA SER A 272 -3.11 9.72 -10.02
C SER A 272 -3.46 9.66 -11.51
N GLU A 273 -2.61 10.18 -12.38
CA GLU A 273 -2.80 10.12 -13.85
C GLU A 273 -2.91 8.68 -14.37
N LEU A 274 -2.10 7.76 -13.81
CA LEU A 274 -2.06 6.36 -14.26
C LEU A 274 -3.23 5.52 -13.75
N THR A 275 -3.81 5.89 -12.61
CA THR A 275 -4.79 5.04 -11.90
C THR A 275 -6.19 5.63 -11.81
N GLY A 276 -6.33 6.94 -12.06
CA GLY A 276 -7.56 7.69 -11.85
C GLY A 276 -7.92 7.91 -10.38
N LEU A 277 -6.99 7.65 -9.44
CA LEU A 277 -7.17 8.00 -8.03
C LEU A 277 -6.95 9.49 -7.83
N GLU A 278 -7.61 10.10 -6.86
CA GLU A 278 -7.39 11.49 -6.50
C GLU A 278 -5.97 11.70 -5.97
N PRO A 279 -5.22 12.65 -6.52
CA PRO A 279 -3.83 12.86 -6.12
C PRO A 279 -3.68 13.28 -4.66
N GLU A 280 -4.72 13.88 -4.07
CA GLU A 280 -4.79 14.22 -2.65
C GLU A 280 -4.76 12.95 -1.78
N VAL A 281 -5.49 11.91 -2.20
CA VAL A 281 -5.49 10.61 -1.55
C VAL A 281 -4.14 9.93 -1.72
N VAL A 282 -3.58 9.91 -2.94
CA VAL A 282 -2.24 9.34 -3.17
C VAL A 282 -1.21 10.04 -2.30
N TYR A 283 -1.26 11.38 -2.20
CA TYR A 283 -0.34 12.17 -1.40
C TYR A 283 -0.53 12.00 0.11
N LEU A 284 -1.74 11.70 0.59
CA LEU A 284 -1.97 11.29 1.99
C LEU A 284 -1.10 10.08 2.36
N TYR A 285 -0.92 9.14 1.43
CA TYR A 285 -0.15 7.93 1.66
C TYR A 285 1.35 8.11 1.43
N ASN A 286 1.77 8.75 0.32
CA ASN A 286 3.17 8.81 -0.08
C ASN A 286 3.86 10.15 0.20
N GLY A 287 3.15 11.16 0.69
CA GLY A 287 3.72 12.44 1.07
C GLY A 287 4.58 12.36 2.35
N PRO A 288 5.22 13.47 2.73
CA PRO A 288 5.94 13.56 4.00
C PRO A 288 5.02 13.23 5.18
N ASN A 289 5.55 12.49 6.16
CA ASN A 289 4.76 11.90 7.26
C ASN A 289 3.52 11.11 6.78
N GLY A 290 3.55 10.60 5.54
CA GLY A 290 2.45 9.87 4.95
C GLY A 290 2.13 8.56 5.66
N LEU A 291 0.96 7.99 5.36
CA LEU A 291 0.53 6.72 5.92
C LEU A 291 1.46 5.55 5.57
N VAL A 292 2.23 5.66 4.47
CA VAL A 292 3.18 4.65 4.03
C VAL A 292 4.61 5.13 4.24
N THR A 293 5.40 4.34 4.93
CA THR A 293 6.87 4.45 4.88
C THR A 293 7.38 3.58 3.74
N PHE A 294 7.99 4.21 2.74
CA PHE A 294 8.61 3.50 1.61
C PHE A 294 10.06 3.15 1.94
N ASP A 295 10.27 1.93 2.38
CA ASP A 295 11.59 1.33 2.60
C ASP A 295 11.51 -0.16 2.25
N MET A 296 12.44 -0.63 1.43
CA MET A 296 12.45 -2.01 0.93
C MET A 296 12.91 -3.04 1.96
N THR A 297 13.42 -2.61 3.11
CA THR A 297 14.09 -3.46 4.10
C THR A 297 13.10 -4.39 4.82
N LEU A 298 13.47 -5.66 4.98
CA LEU A 298 12.76 -6.62 5.83
C LEU A 298 13.04 -6.32 7.31
N LYS A 299 12.22 -5.47 7.94
CA LYS A 299 12.38 -5.08 9.36
C LYS A 299 12.22 -6.29 10.28
N ARG A 300 12.91 -6.28 11.42
CA ARG A 300 12.80 -7.37 12.41
C ARG A 300 11.38 -7.52 12.94
N GLN A 301 10.68 -6.40 13.14
CA GLN A 301 9.29 -6.36 13.60
C GLN A 301 8.31 -7.08 12.66
N PHE A 302 8.62 -7.17 11.36
CA PHE A 302 7.75 -7.85 10.41
C PHE A 302 7.73 -9.37 10.61
N LEU A 303 8.81 -9.96 11.13
CA LEU A 303 8.79 -11.38 11.49
C LEU A 303 7.80 -11.66 12.62
N THR A 304 7.78 -10.81 13.64
CA THR A 304 6.79 -10.90 14.75
C THR A 304 5.37 -10.68 14.24
N ALA A 305 5.14 -9.65 13.41
CA ALA A 305 3.85 -9.38 12.81
C ALA A 305 3.38 -10.57 11.96
N PHE A 306 4.24 -11.15 11.13
CA PHE A 306 3.92 -12.34 10.35
C PHE A 306 3.57 -13.55 11.23
N GLN A 307 4.22 -13.72 12.38
CA GLN A 307 3.89 -14.81 13.29
C GLN A 307 2.46 -14.64 13.87
N GLN A 308 2.09 -13.43 14.27
CA GLN A 308 0.74 -13.11 14.74
C GLN A 308 -0.31 -13.34 13.64
N ILE A 309 -0.03 -12.88 12.42
CA ILE A 309 -0.90 -13.09 11.26
C ILE A 309 -0.99 -14.58 10.91
N LYS A 310 0.11 -15.33 11.01
CA LYS A 310 0.13 -16.81 10.80
C LYS A 310 -0.84 -17.51 11.74
N ASP A 311 -0.79 -17.23 13.03
CA ASP A 311 -1.65 -17.89 14.02
C ASP A 311 -3.13 -17.65 13.70
N PHE A 312 -3.48 -16.43 13.33
CA PHE A 312 -4.82 -16.08 12.85
C PHE A 312 -5.21 -16.87 11.57
N LEU A 313 -4.33 -16.92 10.56
CA LEU A 313 -4.59 -17.60 9.29
C LEU A 313 -4.63 -19.12 9.42
N VAL A 314 -3.86 -19.69 10.36
CA VAL A 314 -3.92 -21.15 10.70
C VAL A 314 -5.27 -21.49 11.30
N ALA A 315 -5.78 -20.67 12.24
CA ALA A 315 -7.12 -20.88 12.81
C ALA A 315 -8.21 -20.86 11.74
N ARG A 316 -8.01 -20.10 10.65
CA ARG A 316 -8.93 -20.02 9.49
C ARG A 316 -8.62 -21.03 8.38
N ARG A 317 -7.66 -21.93 8.58
CA ARG A 317 -7.21 -22.91 7.57
C ARG A 317 -6.70 -22.30 6.25
N SER A 318 -6.28 -21.05 6.28
CA SER A 318 -5.73 -20.33 5.12
C SER A 318 -4.22 -20.49 4.97
N VAL A 319 -3.54 -20.87 6.07
CA VAL A 319 -2.11 -21.16 6.14
C VAL A 319 -1.93 -22.48 6.89
N ASN A 320 -0.95 -23.31 6.48
CA ASN A 320 -0.63 -24.53 7.15
C ASN A 320 0.11 -24.24 8.48
N ARG A 321 -0.18 -25.02 9.52
CA ARG A 321 0.45 -24.85 10.85
C ARG A 321 1.97 -25.03 10.81
N ASP A 322 2.46 -25.94 9.97
CA ASP A 322 3.88 -26.26 9.76
C ASP A 322 4.61 -25.30 8.80
N PHE A 323 3.93 -24.24 8.38
CA PHE A 323 4.55 -23.22 7.53
C PHE A 323 5.52 -22.35 8.35
N GLU A 324 6.82 -22.46 8.05
CA GLU A 324 7.86 -21.66 8.70
C GLU A 324 8.06 -20.33 8.01
N VAL A 325 7.68 -19.24 8.68
CA VAL A 325 7.76 -17.87 8.16
C VAL A 325 9.19 -17.48 7.79
N SER A 326 10.15 -17.85 8.64
CA SER A 326 11.57 -17.54 8.41
C SER A 326 12.12 -18.13 7.11
N SER A 327 11.63 -19.31 6.72
CA SER A 327 12.03 -19.98 5.47
C SER A 327 11.40 -19.35 4.21
N PHE A 328 10.40 -18.48 4.38
CA PHE A 328 9.74 -17.75 3.32
C PHE A 328 10.45 -16.42 3.01
N LEU A 329 11.19 -15.87 3.97
CA LEU A 329 11.88 -14.59 3.83
C LEU A 329 13.29 -14.81 3.26
N ASN A 330 13.59 -14.14 2.16
CA ASN A 330 14.92 -14.14 1.56
C ASN A 330 15.45 -12.71 1.45
N ASP A 331 16.33 -12.31 2.36
CA ASP A 331 16.92 -10.97 2.39
C ASP A 331 18.25 -10.85 1.61
N SER A 332 18.69 -11.91 0.91
CA SER A 332 19.96 -11.93 0.20
C SER A 332 20.08 -10.83 -0.87
N TYR A 333 18.99 -10.57 -1.58
CA TYR A 333 18.92 -9.49 -2.58
C TYR A 333 19.09 -8.11 -1.96
N LEU A 334 18.47 -7.88 -0.80
CA LEU A 334 18.57 -6.62 -0.06
C LEU A 334 19.95 -6.42 0.54
N ARG A 335 20.59 -7.49 1.04
CA ARG A 335 21.98 -7.46 1.52
C ARG A 335 22.92 -7.08 0.40
N GLN A 336 22.74 -7.66 -0.79
CA GLN A 336 23.51 -7.31 -1.98
C GLN A 336 23.35 -5.85 -2.39
N LEU A 337 22.10 -5.35 -2.33
CA LEU A 337 21.74 -3.99 -2.74
C LEU A 337 22.22 -2.92 -1.76
N SER A 338 22.20 -3.22 -0.45
CA SER A 338 22.48 -2.28 0.65
C SER A 338 23.93 -2.38 1.19
N GLY A 339 24.66 -3.43 0.83
CA GLY A 339 26.01 -3.68 1.38
C GLY A 339 26.00 -3.79 2.90
N GLY A 340 27.02 -3.23 3.56
CA GLY A 340 27.19 -3.29 5.03
C GLY A 340 26.12 -2.59 5.86
N ASP A 341 25.26 -1.77 5.25
CA ASP A 341 24.23 -0.98 5.95
C ASP A 341 22.93 -1.78 6.28
N TYR A 342 22.79 -2.99 5.72
CA TYR A 342 21.52 -3.71 5.80
C TYR A 342 21.06 -4.00 7.23
N GLU A 343 21.95 -4.46 8.12
CA GLU A 343 21.58 -4.80 9.50
C GLU A 343 21.12 -3.57 10.30
N ARG A 344 21.78 -2.42 10.12
CA ARG A 344 21.35 -1.15 10.72
C ARG A 344 19.97 -0.75 10.24
N ARG A 345 19.70 -0.89 8.93
CA ARG A 345 18.40 -0.56 8.32
C ARG A 345 17.27 -1.46 8.81
N ARG A 346 17.54 -2.68 9.23
CA ARG A 346 16.50 -3.60 9.76
C ARG A 346 15.86 -3.11 11.06
N ASP A 347 16.58 -2.34 11.85
CA ASP A 347 16.10 -1.80 13.13
C ASP A 347 15.60 -0.37 13.01
N ASP A 348 16.00 0.35 11.95
CA ASP A 348 15.59 1.73 11.70
C ASP A 348 14.19 1.77 11.07
N VAL A 349 13.21 2.26 11.82
CA VAL A 349 11.80 2.43 11.36
C VAL A 349 11.45 3.90 11.10
N THR A 350 12.43 4.78 11.08
CA THR A 350 12.25 6.21 10.81
C THR A 350 11.69 6.42 9.41
N ASN A 351 10.67 7.27 9.27
CA ASN A 351 10.14 7.63 7.96
C ASN A 351 11.14 8.58 7.27
N PRO A 352 11.72 8.21 6.10
CA PRO A 352 12.69 9.03 5.39
C PRO A 352 12.09 10.30 4.78
N THR A 353 10.76 10.42 4.76
CA THR A 353 10.03 11.58 4.19
C THR A 353 9.40 12.46 5.27
N ALA A 354 10.00 12.54 6.47
CA ALA A 354 9.47 13.40 7.53
C ALA A 354 9.41 14.87 7.10
N LEU A 355 8.32 15.56 7.48
CA LEU A 355 8.21 17.01 7.33
C LEU A 355 9.30 17.71 8.17
N SER A 356 9.90 18.73 7.60
CA SER A 356 10.94 19.50 8.28
C SER A 356 10.97 20.95 7.79
N GLY A 357 11.63 21.83 8.51
CA GLY A 357 11.80 23.23 8.16
C GLY A 357 11.30 24.19 9.24
N ILE A 358 10.97 25.38 8.85
CA ILE A 358 10.41 26.42 9.74
C ILE A 358 9.00 26.77 9.26
N ASP A 359 8.05 26.75 10.19
CA ASP A 359 6.74 27.34 9.97
C ASP A 359 6.85 28.87 10.11
N GLU A 360 6.94 29.57 8.98
CA GLU A 360 7.10 31.03 8.97
C GLU A 360 5.91 31.78 9.58
N LEU A 361 4.70 31.20 9.57
CA LEU A 361 3.52 31.86 10.16
C LEU A 361 3.52 31.80 11.68
N CYS A 362 3.91 30.64 12.24
CA CYS A 362 3.96 30.44 13.69
C CYS A 362 5.36 30.63 14.29
N GLN A 363 6.39 30.86 13.46
CA GLN A 363 7.80 31.00 13.88
C GLN A 363 8.30 29.80 14.72
N LEU A 364 7.91 28.57 14.31
CA LEU A 364 8.25 27.33 14.99
C LEU A 364 8.95 26.35 14.04
N PRO A 365 9.87 25.51 14.55
CA PRO A 365 10.39 24.39 13.78
C PRO A 365 9.28 23.37 13.48
N VAL A 366 9.39 22.74 12.32
CA VAL A 366 8.55 21.60 11.91
C VAL A 366 9.42 20.35 12.09
N ASP A 367 9.46 19.80 13.28
CA ASP A 367 10.35 18.69 13.66
C ASP A 367 9.65 17.61 14.51
N ASP A 368 8.42 17.86 14.96
CA ASP A 368 7.60 16.89 15.69
C ASP A 368 6.57 16.22 14.75
N PRO A 369 6.77 14.95 14.36
CA PRO A 369 5.82 14.24 13.50
C PRO A 369 4.41 14.12 14.09
N ALA A 370 4.27 14.19 15.42
CA ALA A 370 2.98 14.14 16.09
C ALA A 370 2.20 15.46 16.03
N GLN A 371 2.82 16.54 15.54
CA GLN A 371 2.21 17.87 15.37
C GLN A 371 2.30 18.37 13.92
N ALA A 372 3.33 17.96 13.19
CA ALA A 372 3.61 18.45 11.84
C ALA A 372 2.42 18.25 10.90
N SER A 373 1.99 19.33 10.30
CA SER A 373 0.81 19.42 9.46
C SER A 373 1.17 20.03 8.11
N GLU A 374 0.29 19.94 7.10
CA GLU A 374 0.66 20.35 5.75
C GLU A 374 -0.54 20.89 4.98
N LEU A 375 -0.33 21.97 4.23
CA LEU A 375 -1.31 22.59 3.32
C LEU A 375 -0.88 22.38 1.87
N TRP A 376 -1.78 21.91 1.05
CA TRP A 376 -1.66 21.92 -0.41
C TRP A 376 -2.64 22.88 -1.02
N THR A 377 -2.12 23.91 -1.66
CA THR A 377 -2.93 24.97 -2.33
C THR A 377 -3.11 24.61 -3.80
N ARG A 378 -4.27 24.91 -4.38
CA ARG A 378 -4.52 24.70 -5.82
C ARG A 378 -3.56 25.54 -6.66
N GLY A 379 -3.09 24.95 -7.76
CA GLY A 379 -2.19 25.62 -8.69
C GLY A 379 -0.72 25.70 -8.24
N THR A 380 -0.38 25.17 -7.05
CA THR A 380 1.01 25.12 -6.59
C THR A 380 1.66 23.76 -6.88
N ALA A 381 2.93 23.78 -7.23
CA ALA A 381 3.78 22.60 -7.40
C ALA A 381 4.44 22.14 -6.08
N GLN A 382 4.10 22.78 -4.97
CA GLN A 382 4.64 22.53 -3.64
C GLN A 382 3.54 22.61 -2.59
N THR A 383 3.79 21.99 -1.47
CA THR A 383 2.97 22.08 -0.26
C THR A 383 3.67 22.98 0.77
N THR A 384 2.93 23.42 1.77
CA THR A 384 3.47 24.26 2.85
C THR A 384 3.32 23.54 4.18
N ALA A 385 4.43 23.32 4.87
CA ALA A 385 4.44 22.72 6.18
C ALA A 385 3.94 23.70 7.26
N ALA A 386 3.30 23.17 8.28
CA ALA A 386 2.88 23.88 9.50
C ALA A 386 3.35 23.08 10.72
N ALA A 387 3.84 23.80 11.75
CA ALA A 387 4.44 23.15 12.92
C ALA A 387 3.40 22.41 13.78
N THR A 388 2.15 22.84 13.77
CA THR A 388 1.07 22.23 14.56
C THR A 388 -0.26 22.27 13.78
N PRO A 389 -1.26 21.47 14.18
CA PRO A 389 -2.62 21.57 13.62
C PRO A 389 -3.21 22.96 13.78
N THR A 390 -2.94 23.69 14.88
CA THR A 390 -3.37 25.09 15.09
C THR A 390 -2.74 26.03 14.04
N CYS A 391 -1.47 25.87 13.75
CA CYS A 391 -0.76 26.67 12.75
C CYS A 391 -1.30 26.37 11.34
N LEU A 392 -1.62 25.11 11.05
CA LEU A 392 -2.28 24.75 9.81
C LEU A 392 -3.64 25.45 9.65
N LEU A 393 -4.49 25.44 10.69
CA LEU A 393 -5.80 26.11 10.64
C LEU A 393 -5.67 27.61 10.33
N ARG A 394 -4.66 28.30 10.90
CA ARG A 394 -4.34 29.71 10.58
C ARG A 394 -3.94 29.89 9.12
N ARG A 395 -3.13 28.96 8.57
CA ARG A 395 -2.75 28.99 7.14
C ARG A 395 -3.96 28.76 6.24
N VAL A 396 -4.83 27.81 6.59
CA VAL A 396 -6.09 27.53 5.87
C VAL A 396 -6.98 28.76 5.87
N ALA A 397 -7.11 29.45 7.00
CA ALA A 397 -7.93 30.66 7.12
C ALA A 397 -7.44 31.81 6.22
N GLY A 398 -6.13 31.91 5.99
CA GLY A 398 -5.52 32.91 5.08
C GLY A 398 -5.42 32.47 3.62
N ALA A 399 -5.73 31.20 3.30
CA ALA A 399 -5.55 30.66 1.95
C ALA A 399 -6.74 30.97 1.05
N THR A 400 -6.47 31.40 -0.18
CA THR A 400 -7.52 31.71 -1.18
C THR A 400 -8.08 30.45 -1.86
N SER A 401 -7.34 29.37 -1.91
CA SER A 401 -7.72 28.14 -2.63
C SER A 401 -7.03 26.90 -2.05
N VAL A 402 -7.68 26.25 -1.10
CA VAL A 402 -7.19 24.99 -0.52
C VAL A 402 -7.50 23.85 -1.48
N ARG A 403 -6.51 22.98 -1.74
CA ARG A 403 -6.66 21.74 -2.46
C ARG A 403 -6.87 20.58 -1.49
N ALA A 404 -5.99 20.46 -0.50
CA ALA A 404 -6.09 19.53 0.61
C ALA A 404 -5.29 20.05 1.80
N SER A 405 -5.64 19.61 2.99
CA SER A 405 -4.88 19.86 4.21
C SER A 405 -4.78 18.59 5.05
N TYR A 406 -3.61 18.38 5.63
CA TYR A 406 -3.26 17.15 6.32
C TYR A 406 -2.79 17.45 7.74
N VAL A 407 -3.29 16.68 8.69
CA VAL A 407 -2.93 16.79 10.12
C VAL A 407 -2.62 15.41 10.69
N PRO A 408 -1.80 15.31 11.75
CA PRO A 408 -1.68 14.08 12.51
C PRO A 408 -2.90 13.91 13.43
N ASP A 409 -3.40 12.69 13.55
CA ASP A 409 -4.33 12.32 14.62
C ASP A 409 -3.67 12.52 16.00
N THR A 410 -4.39 13.12 16.94
CA THR A 410 -3.84 13.53 18.25
C THR A 410 -3.38 12.34 19.11
N LEU A 411 -3.99 11.14 18.96
CA LEU A 411 -3.66 9.97 19.77
C LEU A 411 -2.59 9.08 19.11
N THR A 412 -2.59 9.03 17.80
CA THR A 412 -1.83 8.02 17.04
C THR A 412 -0.73 8.61 16.16
N ALA A 413 -0.74 9.94 15.97
CA ALA A 413 0.08 10.65 15.00
C ALA A 413 -0.13 10.20 13.53
N VAL A 414 -1.16 9.41 13.25
CA VAL A 414 -1.49 8.97 11.90
C VAL A 414 -2.00 10.15 11.09
N ARG A 415 -1.47 10.32 9.88
CA ARG A 415 -1.85 11.41 8.98
C ARG A 415 -3.28 11.23 8.46
N ILE A 416 -4.08 12.27 8.56
CA ILE A 416 -5.48 12.32 8.13
C ILE A 416 -5.79 13.63 7.38
N PHE A 417 -6.91 13.66 6.65
CA PHE A 417 -7.43 14.89 6.07
C PHE A 417 -7.99 15.81 7.18
N ALA A 418 -7.55 17.06 7.20
CA ALA A 418 -7.95 18.00 8.24
C ALA A 418 -9.44 18.35 8.21
N ASP A 419 -10.03 18.46 7.02
CA ASP A 419 -11.45 18.78 6.80
C ASP A 419 -12.39 17.61 7.09
N HIS A 420 -11.85 16.40 7.23
CA HIS A 420 -12.58 15.18 7.59
C HIS A 420 -12.31 14.69 9.03
N ALA A 421 -11.42 15.36 9.76
CA ALA A 421 -11.10 15.03 11.15
C ALA A 421 -12.24 15.43 12.11
N ALA A 422 -12.39 14.67 13.19
CA ALA A 422 -13.15 15.12 14.34
C ALA A 422 -12.28 16.08 15.16
N TRP A 423 -12.72 17.31 15.34
CA TRP A 423 -11.96 18.35 16.00
C TRP A 423 -12.43 18.59 17.43
N LEU A 424 -11.46 18.76 18.33
CA LEU A 424 -11.69 19.27 19.68
C LEU A 424 -10.91 20.58 19.90
N TYR A 425 -11.46 21.45 20.73
CA TYR A 425 -10.77 22.61 21.29
C TYR A 425 -10.48 22.35 22.76
N ASP A 426 -9.21 22.33 23.14
CA ASP A 426 -8.75 22.18 24.52
C ASP A 426 -8.14 23.50 25.02
N PRO A 427 -8.86 24.29 25.84
CA PRO A 427 -8.38 25.58 26.32
C PRO A 427 -7.18 25.43 27.28
N THR A 428 -6.95 24.26 27.86
CA THR A 428 -5.86 23.99 28.82
C THR A 428 -4.53 23.68 28.14
N ALA A 429 -4.57 23.32 26.84
CA ALA A 429 -3.35 23.07 26.06
C ALA A 429 -2.63 24.39 25.71
N PRO A 430 -1.31 24.33 25.41
CA PRO A 430 -0.56 25.49 24.94
C PRO A 430 -1.27 26.17 23.74
N PRO A 431 -1.22 27.49 23.59
CA PRO A 431 -2.01 28.22 22.58
C PRO A 431 -1.93 27.66 21.16
N LEU A 432 -0.72 27.25 20.71
CA LEU A 432 -0.51 26.66 19.38
C LEU A 432 -0.81 25.17 19.28
N GLN A 433 -1.36 24.57 20.33
CA GLN A 433 -1.74 23.13 20.40
C GLN A 433 -3.18 22.93 20.87
N ARG A 434 -4.01 23.97 20.92
CA ARG A 434 -5.38 23.90 21.45
C ARG A 434 -6.36 23.16 20.52
N TYR A 435 -6.10 23.13 19.24
CA TYR A 435 -6.95 22.43 18.28
C TYR A 435 -6.41 21.03 18.05
N LYS A 436 -7.22 20.03 18.41
CA LYS A 436 -6.87 18.62 18.44
C LYS A 436 -7.67 17.85 17.38
N PRO A 437 -7.06 17.36 16.30
CA PRO A 437 -7.72 16.54 15.30
C PRO A 437 -7.69 15.06 15.67
N PHE A 438 -8.76 14.34 15.35
CA PHE A 438 -8.89 12.90 15.55
C PHE A 438 -9.41 12.21 14.28
N ALA A 439 -8.89 11.04 13.98
CA ALA A 439 -9.30 10.23 12.84
C ALA A 439 -10.73 9.68 13.00
N THR A 440 -11.13 9.38 14.24
CA THR A 440 -12.43 8.79 14.57
C THR A 440 -13.14 9.56 15.68
N ALA A 441 -14.48 9.47 15.72
CA ALA A 441 -15.29 10.01 16.80
C ALA A 441 -14.98 9.32 18.14
N GLU A 442 -14.66 8.01 18.12
CA GLU A 442 -14.24 7.28 19.34
C GLU A 442 -12.92 7.82 19.90
N GLY A 443 -11.91 8.08 19.05
CA GLY A 443 -10.66 8.71 19.46
C GLY A 443 -10.89 10.06 20.14
N ALA A 444 -11.74 10.91 19.57
CA ALA A 444 -12.15 12.18 20.17
C ALA A 444 -12.84 11.96 21.53
N SER A 445 -13.71 10.95 21.65
CA SER A 445 -14.42 10.60 22.88
C SER A 445 -13.43 10.11 23.96
N VAL A 446 -12.41 9.32 23.59
CA VAL A 446 -11.35 8.89 24.51
C VAL A 446 -10.59 10.10 25.08
N TYR A 447 -10.26 11.08 24.24
CA TYR A 447 -9.60 12.30 24.68
C TYR A 447 -10.48 13.12 25.63
N LEU A 448 -11.76 13.33 25.31
CA LEU A 448 -12.70 14.07 26.15
C LEU A 448 -12.86 13.48 27.55
N ARG A 449 -12.83 12.16 27.71
CA ARG A 449 -12.88 11.51 29.03
C ARG A 449 -11.69 11.88 29.92
N ARG A 450 -10.53 12.18 29.32
CA ARG A 450 -9.28 12.55 30.03
C ARG A 450 -9.11 14.06 30.18
N HIS A 451 -9.78 14.84 29.30
CA HIS A 451 -9.68 16.29 29.21
C HIS A 451 -11.08 16.92 29.25
N PRO A 452 -11.74 16.96 30.42
CA PRO A 452 -13.16 17.38 30.54
C PRO A 452 -13.39 18.85 30.18
N GLN A 453 -12.33 19.67 30.09
CA GLN A 453 -12.40 21.07 29.66
C GLN A 453 -12.40 21.21 28.12
N ALA A 454 -12.02 20.16 27.41
CA ALA A 454 -12.08 20.16 25.96
C ALA A 454 -13.52 20.05 25.46
N SER A 455 -13.77 20.60 24.29
CA SER A 455 -15.11 20.62 23.67
C SER A 455 -15.04 20.33 22.17
N ALA A 456 -16.06 19.71 21.63
CA ALA A 456 -16.18 19.49 20.19
C ALA A 456 -16.29 20.83 19.45
N ILE A 457 -15.63 20.90 18.31
CA ILE A 457 -15.68 22.06 17.41
C ILE A 457 -15.73 21.57 15.96
N THR A 458 -16.47 22.24 15.10
CA THR A 458 -16.46 21.93 13.67
C THR A 458 -15.15 22.44 13.02
N TYR A 459 -14.71 21.80 11.93
CA TYR A 459 -13.54 22.26 11.17
C TYR A 459 -13.63 23.74 10.78
N SER A 460 -14.77 24.16 10.24
CA SER A 460 -14.98 25.56 9.83
C SER A 460 -14.88 26.54 11.01
N ALA A 461 -15.44 26.19 12.17
CA ALA A 461 -15.31 27.00 13.37
C ALA A 461 -13.87 27.01 13.92
N ALA A 462 -13.15 25.88 13.84
CA ALA A 462 -11.74 25.80 14.22
C ALA A 462 -10.87 26.72 13.32
N VAL A 463 -11.09 26.68 12.00
CA VAL A 463 -10.42 27.58 11.05
C VAL A 463 -10.69 29.04 11.41
N SER A 464 -11.96 29.42 11.57
CA SER A 464 -12.34 30.83 11.86
C SER A 464 -11.79 31.33 13.19
N ARG A 465 -11.85 30.51 14.25
CA ARG A 465 -11.38 30.88 15.61
C ARG A 465 -9.85 30.87 15.73
N SER A 466 -9.13 30.11 14.90
CA SER A 466 -7.66 30.03 14.97
C SER A 466 -6.98 31.38 14.69
N LEU A 467 -7.62 32.27 13.94
CA LEU A 467 -7.15 33.64 13.67
C LEU A 467 -7.30 34.56 14.90
N ALA A 468 -8.33 34.36 15.72
CA ALA A 468 -8.61 35.25 16.85
C ALA A 468 -7.77 34.93 18.12
N ALA A 469 -7.01 33.85 18.09
CA ALA A 469 -6.19 33.38 19.23
C ALA A 469 -4.70 33.75 19.10
N GLY A 470 -4.38 34.83 18.34
CA GLY A 470 -3.05 35.40 18.17
C GLY A 470 -2.74 36.51 19.11
#